data_e83eaf9fa71babd66d182a4529430c5b
#
_entry.id   e83eaf9fa71babd66d182a4529430c5b
#
_cell.length_a   1.000
_cell.length_b   1.000
_cell.length_c   1.000
_cell.angle_alpha   90.00
_cell.angle_beta   90.00
_cell.angle_gamma   90.00
#
_symmetry.space_group_name_H-M   'P 1'
#
loop_
_entity.id
_entity.type
_entity.pdbx_description
1 polymer ?
#
loop_
_entity_poly.entity_id
_entity_poly.type
_entity_poly.pdbx_seq_one_letter_code
_entity_poly.pdbx_strand_id
1 'polypeptide(L)'
;GLMPEEDYDLAGFAVGVVDKKDMITGENLKPGDVLIGMASTGVHSNGFSLVRKVFEKELNKEGLETYYEELGTTLGEALLAPTRIYVKALKAVKNAGVTVKACSHITGGGFYENVPRMLKDGVRAVIKKDSYQIPPIFGMLAKKGDIEEHMMYNTYNMGIGMVVAVDAADAERAMEAMKSA
;
A
#
# COMPACT_ATOMS: atom_id res chain seq x y z
N GLY A 1 -17.44 2.21 -29.29
CA GLY A 1 -16.76 2.95 -28.26
C GLY A 1 -15.88 2.07 -27.39
N LEU A 2 -14.94 2.64 -26.71
CA LEU A 2 -14.05 1.91 -25.76
C LEU A 2 -14.77 1.62 -24.44
N MET A 3 -15.80 2.38 -24.12
CA MET A 3 -16.58 2.26 -22.88
C MET A 3 -18.08 2.43 -23.19
N PRO A 4 -18.98 1.86 -22.37
CA PRO A 4 -20.40 2.19 -22.39
C PRO A 4 -20.64 3.70 -22.24
N GLU A 5 -21.80 4.19 -22.69
CA GLU A 5 -22.10 5.63 -22.70
C GLU A 5 -22.27 6.22 -21.30
N GLU A 6 -22.67 5.38 -20.34
CA GLU A 6 -22.83 5.69 -18.91
C GLU A 6 -21.55 5.57 -18.07
N ASP A 7 -20.48 4.97 -18.62
CA ASP A 7 -19.21 4.83 -17.93
C ASP A 7 -18.32 6.06 -18.13
N TYR A 8 -17.50 6.35 -17.16
CA TYR A 8 -16.45 7.37 -17.25
C TYR A 8 -15.15 6.89 -16.62
N ASP A 9 -14.06 7.43 -17.08
CA ASP A 9 -12.72 7.18 -16.54
C ASP A 9 -12.04 8.50 -16.19
N LEU A 10 -11.19 8.47 -15.19
CA LEU A 10 -10.43 9.63 -14.73
C LEU A 10 -8.95 9.35 -14.85
N ALA A 11 -8.25 10.13 -15.66
CA ALA A 11 -6.80 10.09 -15.80
C ALA A 11 -6.17 11.35 -15.22
N GLY A 12 -5.20 11.16 -14.31
CA GLY A 12 -4.44 12.25 -13.72
C GLY A 12 -3.01 12.29 -14.28
N PHE A 13 -2.50 13.49 -14.50
CA PHE A 13 -1.12 13.73 -14.89
C PHE A 13 -0.50 14.75 -13.94
N ALA A 14 0.65 14.40 -13.34
CA ALA A 14 1.36 15.26 -12.42
C ALA A 14 2.81 15.50 -12.88
N VAL A 15 3.26 16.75 -12.78
CA VAL A 15 4.66 17.14 -13.03
C VAL A 15 5.24 17.68 -11.74
N GLY A 16 6.44 17.24 -11.40
CA GLY A 16 7.20 17.72 -10.24
C GLY A 16 8.66 17.97 -10.60
N VAL A 17 9.34 18.69 -9.72
CA VAL A 17 10.78 18.96 -9.82
C VAL A 17 11.43 18.58 -8.51
N VAL A 18 12.60 17.94 -8.60
CA VAL A 18 13.43 17.58 -7.45
C VAL A 18 14.90 17.85 -7.79
N ASP A 19 15.68 18.31 -6.82
CA ASP A 19 17.12 18.43 -6.99
C ASP A 19 17.74 17.06 -7.24
N LYS A 20 18.66 16.95 -8.17
CA LYS A 20 19.31 15.67 -8.53
C LYS A 20 19.89 14.95 -7.30
N LYS A 21 20.46 15.69 -6.36
CA LYS A 21 21.02 15.14 -5.11
C LYS A 21 19.97 14.55 -4.16
N ASP A 22 18.69 14.94 -4.29
CA ASP A 22 17.58 14.53 -3.45
C ASP A 22 16.73 13.40 -4.08
N MET A 23 17.13 12.92 -5.27
CA MET A 23 16.44 11.81 -5.91
C MET A 23 16.60 10.51 -5.12
N ILE A 24 15.48 9.84 -4.90
CA ILE A 24 15.44 8.51 -4.25
C ILE A 24 15.58 7.46 -5.35
N THR A 25 16.75 6.85 -5.48
CA THR A 25 17.09 5.95 -6.60
C THR A 25 17.27 4.48 -6.19
N GLY A 26 17.45 4.21 -4.90
CA GLY A 26 17.80 2.87 -4.42
C GLY A 26 19.29 2.50 -4.53
N GLU A 27 20.10 3.31 -5.20
CA GLU A 27 21.54 3.01 -5.42
C GLU A 27 22.34 2.83 -4.13
N ASN A 28 21.95 3.56 -3.06
CA ASN A 28 22.61 3.53 -1.75
C ASN A 28 22.11 2.43 -0.83
N LEU A 29 21.22 1.55 -1.28
CA LEU A 29 20.78 0.40 -0.50
C LEU A 29 21.93 -0.56 -0.22
N LYS A 30 21.96 -1.09 1.00
CA LYS A 30 22.95 -2.09 1.43
C LYS A 30 22.30 -3.14 2.34
N PRO A 31 22.88 -4.33 2.46
CA PRO A 31 22.46 -5.29 3.47
C PRO A 31 22.48 -4.67 4.87
N GLY A 32 21.45 -4.95 5.66
CA GLY A 32 21.27 -4.37 6.99
C GLY A 32 20.45 -3.08 7.03
N ASP A 33 20.09 -2.48 5.88
CA ASP A 33 19.10 -1.42 5.84
C ASP A 33 17.73 -1.93 6.30
N VAL A 34 16.94 -1.08 6.93
CA VAL A 34 15.64 -1.42 7.49
C VAL A 34 14.52 -0.93 6.58
N LEU A 35 13.56 -1.81 6.34
CA LEU A 35 12.31 -1.49 5.66
C LEU A 35 11.26 -1.07 6.68
N ILE A 36 10.66 0.10 6.48
CA ILE A 36 9.55 0.62 7.28
C ILE A 36 8.30 0.65 6.42
N GLY A 37 7.27 -0.11 6.83
CA GLY A 37 5.97 -0.10 6.19
C GLY A 37 5.06 0.97 6.79
N MET A 38 4.40 1.74 5.93
CA MET A 38 3.34 2.67 6.33
C MET A 38 1.98 2.05 6.05
N ALA A 39 1.12 2.03 7.07
CA ALA A 39 -0.19 1.40 7.00
C ALA A 39 -1.05 1.96 5.86
N SER A 40 -1.78 1.08 5.19
CA SER A 40 -2.87 1.46 4.29
C SER A 40 -4.16 1.71 5.08
N THR A 41 -5.16 2.27 4.41
CA THR A 41 -6.53 2.44 4.93
C THR A 41 -7.46 1.29 4.53
N GLY A 42 -6.97 0.32 3.80
CA GLY A 42 -7.72 -0.78 3.22
C GLY A 42 -7.20 -1.14 1.83
N VAL A 43 -8.11 -1.51 0.94
CA VAL A 43 -7.79 -1.96 -0.43
C VAL A 43 -7.10 -0.87 -1.27
N HIS A 44 -7.31 0.40 -0.93
CA HIS A 44 -6.93 1.56 -1.75
C HIS A 44 -7.65 1.54 -3.10
N SER A 45 -6.90 1.63 -4.20
CA SER A 45 -7.48 1.72 -5.56
C SER A 45 -7.08 0.55 -6.45
N ASN A 46 -6.59 -0.56 -5.87
CA ASN A 46 -6.08 -1.70 -6.65
C ASN A 46 -6.83 -3.00 -6.31
N GLY A 47 -6.88 -3.91 -7.28
CA GLY A 47 -7.49 -5.23 -7.10
C GLY A 47 -9.02 -5.23 -7.16
N PHE A 48 -9.68 -4.14 -7.60
CA PHE A 48 -11.14 -4.03 -7.62
C PHE A 48 -11.84 -4.97 -8.60
N SER A 49 -11.16 -5.44 -9.63
CA SER A 49 -11.74 -6.51 -10.49
C SER A 49 -12.00 -7.78 -9.68
N LEU A 50 -11.06 -8.15 -8.79
CA LEU A 50 -11.22 -9.29 -7.89
C LEU A 50 -12.23 -8.99 -6.78
N VAL A 51 -12.22 -7.78 -6.19
CA VAL A 51 -13.25 -7.32 -5.24
C VAL A 51 -14.64 -7.49 -5.82
N ARG A 52 -14.87 -7.01 -7.05
CA ARG A 52 -16.17 -7.12 -7.72
C ARG A 52 -16.58 -8.58 -7.93
N LYS A 53 -15.65 -9.45 -8.27
CA LYS A 53 -15.93 -10.88 -8.43
C LYS A 53 -16.28 -11.55 -7.10
N VAL A 54 -15.54 -11.23 -6.04
CA VAL A 54 -15.74 -11.83 -4.70
C VAL A 54 -17.05 -11.38 -4.05
N PHE A 55 -17.38 -10.11 -4.21
CA PHE A 55 -18.57 -9.49 -3.62
C PHE A 55 -19.70 -9.24 -4.63
N GLU A 56 -19.73 -9.98 -5.74
CA GLU A 56 -20.72 -9.79 -6.81
C GLU A 56 -22.17 -9.71 -6.31
N LYS A 57 -22.53 -10.53 -5.32
CA LYS A 57 -23.87 -10.57 -4.74
C LYS A 57 -24.16 -9.40 -3.78
N GLU A 58 -23.13 -8.85 -3.18
CA GLU A 58 -23.19 -7.75 -2.21
C GLU A 58 -22.98 -6.37 -2.85
N LEU A 59 -22.60 -6.29 -4.12
CA LEU A 59 -22.44 -5.01 -4.84
C LEU A 59 -23.76 -4.40 -5.28
N ASN A 60 -24.64 -4.21 -4.31
CA ASN A 60 -25.90 -3.49 -4.43
C ASN A 60 -26.08 -2.63 -3.17
N LYS A 61 -27.08 -1.76 -3.14
CA LYS A 61 -27.29 -0.82 -2.05
C LYS A 61 -27.36 -1.50 -0.70
N GLU A 62 -28.16 -2.54 -0.57
CA GLU A 62 -28.38 -3.27 0.69
C GLU A 62 -27.09 -3.97 1.15
N GLY A 63 -26.38 -4.66 0.25
CA GLY A 63 -25.14 -5.35 0.55
C GLY A 63 -24.01 -4.40 0.95
N LEU A 64 -23.90 -3.25 0.27
CA LEU A 64 -22.90 -2.24 0.59
C LEU A 64 -23.18 -1.51 1.92
N GLU A 65 -24.46 -1.36 2.31
CA GLU A 65 -24.89 -0.78 3.58
C GLU A 65 -24.87 -1.81 4.73
N THR A 66 -24.64 -3.10 4.44
CA THR A 66 -24.56 -4.15 5.48
C THR A 66 -23.32 -3.92 6.36
N TYR A 67 -23.56 -3.85 7.68
CA TYR A 67 -22.51 -3.74 8.68
C TYR A 67 -21.91 -5.11 8.99
N TYR A 68 -20.57 -5.17 9.03
CA TYR A 68 -19.82 -6.37 9.40
C TYR A 68 -19.03 -6.13 10.69
N GLU A 69 -19.30 -6.90 11.74
CA GLU A 69 -18.60 -6.77 13.03
C GLU A 69 -17.07 -6.90 12.87
N GLU A 70 -16.61 -7.82 12.03
CA GLU A 70 -15.19 -8.02 11.78
C GLU A 70 -14.51 -6.82 11.07
N LEU A 71 -15.28 -6.03 10.32
CA LEU A 71 -14.78 -4.79 9.69
C LEU A 71 -14.91 -3.58 10.62
N GLY A 72 -15.83 -3.63 11.58
CA GLY A 72 -16.21 -2.50 12.42
C GLY A 72 -16.93 -1.38 11.65
N THR A 73 -17.39 -1.65 10.42
CA THR A 73 -18.06 -0.71 9.53
C THR A 73 -18.88 -1.43 8.46
N THR A 74 -19.50 -0.69 7.54
CA THR A 74 -20.20 -1.29 6.40
C THR A 74 -19.22 -1.76 5.33
N LEU A 75 -19.66 -2.70 4.49
CA LEU A 75 -18.85 -3.18 3.37
C LEU A 75 -18.47 -2.03 2.42
N GLY A 76 -19.42 -1.16 2.14
CA GLY A 76 -19.20 0.00 1.26
C GLY A 76 -18.12 0.94 1.80
N GLU A 77 -18.19 1.30 3.08
CA GLU A 77 -17.18 2.15 3.73
C GLU A 77 -15.80 1.50 3.74
N ALA A 78 -15.70 0.20 4.05
CA ALA A 78 -14.43 -0.53 4.03
C ALA A 78 -13.80 -0.57 2.63
N LEU A 79 -14.61 -0.77 1.58
CA LEU A 79 -14.15 -0.83 0.20
C LEU A 79 -13.83 0.55 -0.39
N LEU A 80 -14.53 1.60 0.05
CA LEU A 80 -14.36 2.97 -0.43
C LEU A 80 -13.42 3.81 0.43
N ALA A 81 -12.77 3.21 1.43
CA ALA A 81 -11.78 3.92 2.25
C ALA A 81 -10.72 4.59 1.35
N PRO A 82 -10.54 5.94 1.45
CA PRO A 82 -9.64 6.66 0.55
C PRO A 82 -8.20 6.16 0.62
N THR A 83 -7.50 6.14 -0.50
CA THR A 83 -6.05 5.87 -0.53
C THR A 83 -5.32 6.85 0.37
N ARG A 84 -4.53 6.33 1.32
CA ARG A 84 -3.76 7.16 2.25
C ARG A 84 -2.71 7.99 1.51
N ILE A 85 -2.61 9.26 1.88
CA ILE A 85 -1.61 10.19 1.34
C ILE A 85 -0.37 10.16 2.24
N TYR A 86 0.77 9.73 1.72
CA TYR A 86 2.02 9.53 2.47
C TYR A 86 2.96 10.74 2.44
N VAL A 87 2.58 11.82 1.75
CA VAL A 87 3.45 13.00 1.53
C VAL A 87 3.91 13.64 2.84
N LYS A 88 3.00 13.80 3.83
CA LYS A 88 3.34 14.39 5.13
C LYS A 88 4.35 13.53 5.88
N ALA A 89 4.13 12.21 5.92
CA ALA A 89 5.04 11.27 6.58
C ALA A 89 6.44 11.28 5.95
N LEU A 90 6.53 11.26 4.61
CA LEU A 90 7.82 11.34 3.90
C LEU A 90 8.54 12.68 4.15
N LYS A 91 7.81 13.79 4.16
CA LYS A 91 8.37 15.11 4.50
C LYS A 91 8.87 15.17 5.95
N ALA A 92 8.13 14.55 6.90
CA ALA A 92 8.55 14.50 8.30
C ALA A 92 9.85 13.71 8.46
N VAL A 93 10.01 12.58 7.78
CA VAL A 93 11.26 11.80 7.77
C VAL A 93 12.43 12.64 7.24
N LYS A 94 12.25 13.33 6.12
CA LYS A 94 13.27 14.24 5.58
C LYS A 94 13.62 15.37 6.55
N ASN A 95 12.62 16.00 7.19
CA ASN A 95 12.83 17.06 8.16
C ASN A 95 13.52 16.58 9.45
N ALA A 96 13.35 15.33 9.83
CA ALA A 96 14.07 14.67 10.90
C ALA A 96 15.55 14.34 10.56
N GLY A 97 16.00 14.71 9.36
CA GLY A 97 17.37 14.46 8.91
C GLY A 97 17.64 12.99 8.55
N VAL A 98 16.59 12.22 8.25
CA VAL A 98 16.73 10.82 7.82
C VAL A 98 16.70 10.75 6.29
N THR A 99 17.66 10.02 5.75
CA THR A 99 17.72 9.76 4.31
C THR A 99 16.88 8.55 3.95
N VAL A 100 15.84 8.74 3.15
CA VAL A 100 15.10 7.66 2.51
C VAL A 100 15.91 7.19 1.30
N LYS A 101 16.43 5.96 1.36
CA LYS A 101 17.29 5.40 0.29
C LYS A 101 16.49 4.85 -0.87
N ALA A 102 15.34 4.26 -0.58
CA ALA A 102 14.41 3.71 -1.57
C ALA A 102 12.98 3.79 -1.05
N CYS A 103 12.02 3.79 -1.96
CA CYS A 103 10.61 3.90 -1.65
C CYS A 103 9.78 3.10 -2.65
N SER A 104 8.76 2.40 -2.17
CA SER A 104 7.81 1.67 -2.99
C SER A 104 6.38 1.93 -2.54
N HIS A 105 5.54 2.42 -3.43
CA HIS A 105 4.09 2.48 -3.24
C HIS A 105 3.50 1.12 -3.62
N ILE A 106 2.82 0.47 -2.69
CA ILE A 106 2.26 -0.86 -2.89
C ILE A 106 0.90 -0.73 -3.59
N THR A 107 0.88 -1.06 -4.85
CA THR A 107 -0.28 -1.00 -5.76
C THR A 107 -0.61 -2.38 -6.32
N GLY A 108 -1.20 -2.49 -7.50
CA GLY A 108 -1.37 -3.76 -8.21
C GLY A 108 -0.04 -4.49 -8.37
N GLY A 109 -0.04 -5.81 -8.20
CA GLY A 109 1.18 -6.61 -8.07
C GLY A 109 1.66 -6.78 -6.62
N GLY A 110 1.05 -6.05 -5.66
CA GLY A 110 1.28 -6.23 -4.23
C GLY A 110 2.75 -6.13 -3.81
N PHE A 111 3.11 -6.89 -2.77
CA PHE A 111 4.50 -6.91 -2.29
C PHE A 111 5.47 -7.52 -3.30
N TYR A 112 5.06 -8.59 -3.97
CA TYR A 112 5.93 -9.37 -4.84
C TYR A 112 6.43 -8.59 -6.06
N GLU A 113 5.62 -7.70 -6.61
CA GLU A 113 6.03 -6.91 -7.76
C GLU A 113 6.54 -5.51 -7.39
N ASN A 114 5.95 -4.87 -6.37
CA ASN A 114 6.31 -3.47 -6.09
C ASN A 114 7.58 -3.33 -5.26
N VAL A 115 7.78 -4.17 -4.23
CA VAL A 115 8.98 -4.06 -3.39
C VAL A 115 10.27 -4.32 -4.16
N PRO A 116 10.37 -5.33 -5.04
CA PRO A 116 11.59 -5.54 -5.83
C PRO A 116 11.99 -4.37 -6.71
N ARG A 117 11.03 -3.57 -7.20
CA ARG A 117 11.34 -2.41 -8.08
C ARG A 117 12.19 -1.32 -7.40
N MET A 118 12.15 -1.23 -6.07
CA MET A 118 12.98 -0.27 -5.34
C MET A 118 14.36 -0.82 -4.95
N LEU A 119 14.59 -2.13 -5.16
CA LEU A 119 15.83 -2.80 -4.76
C LEU A 119 16.84 -2.74 -5.90
N LYS A 120 18.12 -2.69 -5.54
CA LYS A 120 19.21 -2.87 -6.49
C LYS A 120 19.66 -4.33 -6.55
N ASP A 121 20.47 -4.65 -7.54
CA ASP A 121 21.05 -5.99 -7.68
C ASP A 121 21.86 -6.40 -6.44
N GLY A 122 21.75 -7.67 -6.08
CA GLY A 122 22.48 -8.28 -4.96
C GLY A 122 21.85 -8.05 -3.59
N VAL A 123 20.71 -7.36 -3.48
CA VAL A 123 19.95 -7.24 -2.23
C VAL A 123 18.56 -7.83 -2.37
N ARG A 124 17.99 -8.29 -1.25
CA ARG A 124 16.61 -8.77 -1.17
C ARG A 124 15.90 -8.16 0.02
N ALA A 125 14.59 -7.95 -0.10
CA ALA A 125 13.74 -7.61 1.03
C ALA A 125 13.37 -8.86 1.83
N VAL A 126 13.38 -8.73 3.16
CA VAL A 126 12.85 -9.73 4.09
C VAL A 126 11.76 -9.05 4.90
N ILE A 127 10.52 -9.48 4.69
CA ILE A 127 9.33 -8.91 5.35
C ILE A 127 8.73 -9.98 6.25
N LYS A 128 8.60 -9.66 7.54
CA LYS A 128 7.96 -10.54 8.51
C LYS A 128 6.46 -10.28 8.51
N LYS A 129 5.65 -11.29 8.25
CA LYS A 129 4.18 -11.17 8.18
C LYS A 129 3.53 -10.74 9.49
N ASP A 130 4.14 -11.08 10.61
CA ASP A 130 3.70 -10.78 11.97
C ASP A 130 4.18 -9.42 12.50
N SER A 131 4.91 -8.65 11.69
CA SER A 131 5.44 -7.34 12.08
C SER A 131 4.42 -6.19 11.99
N TYR A 132 3.23 -6.44 11.46
CA TYR A 132 2.15 -5.46 11.31
C TYR A 132 0.78 -6.14 11.32
N GLN A 133 -0.28 -5.35 11.50
CA GLN A 133 -1.65 -5.86 11.47
C GLN A 133 -2.23 -5.76 10.06
N ILE A 134 -2.77 -6.85 9.57
CA ILE A 134 -3.48 -6.91 8.30
C ILE A 134 -4.94 -6.48 8.55
N PRO A 135 -5.46 -5.45 7.86
CA PRO A 135 -6.86 -5.05 7.99
C PRO A 135 -7.83 -6.20 7.68
N PRO A 136 -8.94 -6.33 8.44
CA PRO A 136 -9.87 -7.45 8.32
C PRO A 136 -10.46 -7.67 6.93
N ILE A 137 -10.61 -6.61 6.15
CA ILE A 137 -11.12 -6.69 4.76
C ILE A 137 -10.34 -7.68 3.89
N PHE A 138 -9.01 -7.80 4.10
CA PHE A 138 -8.19 -8.75 3.35
C PHE A 138 -8.46 -10.19 3.76
N GLY A 139 -8.72 -10.45 5.04
CA GLY A 139 -9.15 -11.75 5.54
C GLY A 139 -10.52 -12.16 4.97
N MET A 140 -11.45 -11.21 4.92
CA MET A 140 -12.78 -11.41 4.32
C MET A 140 -12.68 -11.72 2.82
N LEU A 141 -11.87 -10.96 2.07
CA LEU A 141 -11.61 -11.21 0.64
C LEU A 141 -11.02 -12.60 0.40
N ALA A 142 -9.98 -12.97 1.17
CA ALA A 142 -9.33 -14.26 1.06
C ALA A 142 -10.31 -15.42 1.31
N LYS A 143 -11.06 -15.34 2.43
CA LYS A 143 -12.00 -16.38 2.84
C LYS A 143 -13.18 -16.51 1.87
N LYS A 144 -13.80 -15.39 1.50
CA LYS A 144 -14.99 -15.39 0.63
C LYS A 144 -14.65 -15.75 -0.81
N GLY A 145 -13.48 -15.32 -1.29
CA GLY A 145 -13.00 -15.59 -2.64
C GLY A 145 -12.23 -16.89 -2.80
N ASP A 146 -12.01 -17.63 -1.71
CA ASP A 146 -11.11 -18.81 -1.67
C ASP A 146 -9.75 -18.51 -2.34
N ILE A 147 -9.15 -17.37 -1.94
CA ILE A 147 -7.94 -16.85 -2.56
C ILE A 147 -6.73 -17.29 -1.74
N GLU A 148 -5.80 -17.95 -2.41
CA GLU A 148 -4.53 -18.34 -1.79
C GLU A 148 -3.72 -17.13 -1.30
N GLU A 149 -2.99 -17.33 -0.21
CA GLU A 149 -2.19 -16.28 0.43
C GLU A 149 -1.21 -15.59 -0.53
N HIS A 150 -0.51 -16.37 -1.34
CA HIS A 150 0.41 -15.81 -2.33
C HIS A 150 -0.30 -14.84 -3.29
N MET A 151 -1.48 -15.22 -3.78
CA MET A 151 -2.28 -14.38 -4.67
C MET A 151 -2.76 -13.10 -3.95
N MET A 152 -3.13 -13.19 -2.67
CA MET A 152 -3.48 -12.01 -1.87
C MET A 152 -2.31 -11.01 -1.82
N TYR A 153 -1.10 -11.46 -1.51
CA TYR A 153 0.11 -10.61 -1.48
C TYR A 153 0.60 -10.15 -2.86
N ASN A 154 0.16 -10.80 -3.93
CA ASN A 154 0.45 -10.39 -5.31
C ASN A 154 -0.61 -9.45 -5.88
N THR A 155 -1.79 -9.36 -5.27
CA THR A 155 -2.90 -8.53 -5.77
C THR A 155 -3.08 -7.27 -4.93
N TYR A 156 -2.96 -7.40 -3.60
CA TYR A 156 -3.33 -6.36 -2.64
C TYR A 156 -2.13 -5.85 -1.83
N ASN A 157 -2.31 -4.68 -1.24
CA ASN A 157 -1.33 -4.07 -0.34
C ASN A 157 -1.24 -4.74 1.04
N MET A 158 -2.17 -5.62 1.37
CA MET A 158 -2.25 -6.40 2.62
C MET A 158 -2.08 -5.57 3.90
N GLY A 159 -2.43 -4.28 3.87
CA GLY A 159 -2.33 -3.37 5.02
C GLY A 159 -1.13 -2.42 5.01
N ILE A 160 -0.23 -2.56 4.05
CA ILE A 160 0.92 -1.66 3.87
C ILE A 160 0.82 -0.99 2.52
N GLY A 161 0.56 0.33 2.50
CA GLY A 161 0.43 1.06 1.24
C GLY A 161 1.75 1.66 0.73
N MET A 162 2.73 1.87 1.60
CA MET A 162 4.04 2.35 1.19
C MET A 162 5.15 1.74 2.05
N VAL A 163 6.26 1.40 1.42
CA VAL A 163 7.47 0.91 2.09
C VAL A 163 8.61 1.87 1.78
N VAL A 164 9.40 2.22 2.80
CA VAL A 164 10.65 2.99 2.65
C VAL A 164 11.81 2.22 3.22
N ALA A 165 12.99 2.42 2.65
CA ALA A 165 14.23 1.87 3.15
C ALA A 165 15.11 2.98 3.73
N VAL A 166 15.61 2.77 4.94
CA VAL A 166 16.48 3.69 5.66
C VAL A 166 17.68 2.95 6.26
N ASP A 167 18.69 3.68 6.70
CA ASP A 167 19.78 3.09 7.48
C ASP A 167 19.24 2.54 8.80
N ALA A 168 19.77 1.42 9.26
CA ALA A 168 19.31 0.79 10.52
C ALA A 168 19.42 1.74 11.71
N ALA A 169 20.45 2.58 11.76
CA ALA A 169 20.65 3.56 12.83
C ALA A 169 19.56 4.66 12.85
N ASP A 170 18.88 4.86 11.75
CA ASP A 170 17.86 5.91 11.60
C ASP A 170 16.42 5.37 11.72
N ALA A 171 16.24 4.06 11.84
CA ALA A 171 14.93 3.43 11.75
C ALA A 171 13.94 3.95 12.82
N GLU A 172 14.37 4.06 14.08
CA GLU A 172 13.52 4.56 15.18
C GLU A 172 13.13 6.01 14.93
N ARG A 173 14.10 6.86 14.59
CA ARG A 173 13.87 8.29 14.31
C ARG A 173 12.93 8.48 13.12
N ALA A 174 13.07 7.65 12.09
CA ALA A 174 12.16 7.66 10.94
C ALA A 174 10.73 7.28 11.35
N MET A 175 10.55 6.22 12.14
CA MET A 175 9.24 5.80 12.62
C MET A 175 8.57 6.84 13.52
N GLU A 176 9.31 7.48 14.40
CA GLU A 176 8.80 8.57 15.26
C GLU A 176 8.33 9.77 14.41
N ALA A 177 9.15 10.17 13.44
CA ALA A 177 8.79 11.24 12.50
C ALA A 177 7.51 10.94 11.72
N MET A 178 7.35 9.69 11.23
CA MET A 178 6.15 9.25 10.51
C MET A 178 4.91 9.25 11.40
N LYS A 179 5.04 8.83 12.66
CA LYS A 179 3.91 8.78 13.62
C LYS A 179 3.42 10.16 14.02
N SER A 180 4.30 11.16 14.00
CA SER A 180 3.97 12.55 14.37
C SER A 180 3.37 13.38 13.24
N ALA A 181 3.28 12.84 11.99
CA ALA A 181 2.84 13.54 10.79
C ALA A 181 1.39 13.25 10.41
#